data_971f434af15efffd164b18ff21136293
#
_entry.id   971f434af15efffd164b18ff21136293
#
_cell.length_a   1.000
_cell.length_b   1.000
_cell.length_c   1.000
_cell.angle_alpha   90.00
_cell.angle_beta   90.00
_cell.angle_gamma   90.00
#
_symmetry.space_group_name_H-M   'P 1'
#
loop_
_entity.id
_entity.type
_entity.pdbx_description
1 polymer ?
#
loop_
_entity_poly.entity_id
_entity_poly.type
_entity_poly.pdbx_seq_one_letter_code
_entity_poly.pdbx_strand_id
1 'polypeptide(L)'
;IAALFLALGLLGGSASASELYLVDAHSQIDHFVDRSIIVPLLDKAGIRHVILSTRGKVKPAQITGFAAKHPDRITAAVRTKGGSYTKNKPRYYKTLKKQLAMPGFGAMAEVIMWHAQKGNLAPEQVVAPDDKRVQVALKGAIDKGWPFIVHIEFAASLSAETFMIKMEAMLAKHPDHPFALIHMGQLEAEEVTRLLAKHQNLYFLTSVSNPTITKFSNQPW
;
A
#
# COMPACT_ATOMS: atom_id res chain seq x y z
N ILE A 1 27.90 62.49 20.77
CA ILE A 1 26.81 61.77 20.08
C ILE A 1 27.50 60.58 19.40
N ALA A 2 27.41 59.37 20.00
CA ALA A 2 27.94 58.14 19.44
C ALA A 2 26.77 57.35 18.83
N ALA A 3 26.83 57.10 17.56
CA ALA A 3 25.84 56.26 16.82
C ALA A 3 26.27 54.79 16.91
N LEU A 4 25.43 53.98 17.56
CA LEU A 4 25.59 52.53 17.65
C LEU A 4 24.93 51.86 16.42
N PHE A 5 25.72 51.31 15.51
CA PHE A 5 25.24 50.51 14.43
C PHE A 5 25.00 49.07 14.90
N LEU A 6 23.75 48.66 15.01
CA LEU A 6 23.34 47.28 15.28
C LEU A 6 23.29 46.52 13.94
N ALA A 7 24.31 45.69 13.67
CA ALA A 7 24.33 44.79 12.54
C ALA A 7 23.45 43.57 12.83
N LEU A 8 22.24 43.52 12.29
CA LEU A 8 21.41 42.30 12.28
C LEU A 8 22.02 41.30 11.27
N GLY A 9 22.75 40.32 11.78
CA GLY A 9 23.19 39.16 10.99
C GLY A 9 21.97 38.30 10.63
N LEU A 10 21.52 38.35 9.39
CA LEU A 10 20.61 37.39 8.80
C LEU A 10 21.31 36.03 8.72
N LEU A 11 21.12 35.18 9.73
CA LEU A 11 21.43 33.77 9.63
C LEU A 11 20.40 33.13 8.66
N GLY A 12 20.69 33.20 7.37
CA GLY A 12 20.02 32.45 6.34
C GLY A 12 20.31 30.96 6.51
N GLY A 13 19.57 30.28 7.36
CA GLY A 13 19.54 28.83 7.41
C GLY A 13 19.00 28.33 6.08
N SER A 14 19.88 27.84 5.20
CA SER A 14 19.48 27.07 4.03
C SER A 14 18.74 25.83 4.55
N ALA A 15 17.40 25.85 4.50
CA ALA A 15 16.62 24.64 4.66
C ALA A 15 17.08 23.70 3.55
N SER A 16 17.88 22.71 3.88
CA SER A 16 18.21 21.61 2.96
C SER A 16 16.88 20.96 2.57
N ALA A 17 16.45 21.15 1.33
CA ALA A 17 15.32 20.42 0.80
C ALA A 17 15.65 18.94 0.99
N SER A 18 14.85 18.22 1.79
CA SER A 18 15.01 16.79 1.93
C SER A 18 14.90 16.18 0.53
N GLU A 19 15.93 15.47 0.12
CA GLU A 19 15.95 14.81 -1.20
C GLU A 19 14.75 13.87 -1.31
N LEU A 20 13.83 14.14 -2.24
CA LEU A 20 12.68 13.30 -2.49
C LEU A 20 13.18 11.97 -3.09
N TYR A 21 12.79 10.87 -2.49
CA TYR A 21 13.12 9.54 -2.99
C TYR A 21 11.86 8.73 -3.30
N LEU A 22 11.98 7.85 -4.28
CA LEU A 22 10.89 6.97 -4.69
C LEU A 22 10.85 5.72 -3.81
N VAL A 23 9.65 5.36 -3.38
CA VAL A 23 9.35 4.09 -2.71
C VAL A 23 8.30 3.35 -3.52
N ASP A 24 8.59 2.11 -3.91
CA ASP A 24 7.57 1.21 -4.43
C ASP A 24 6.84 0.54 -3.25
N ALA A 25 5.74 1.12 -2.84
CA ALA A 25 5.02 0.64 -1.66
C ALA A 25 4.13 -0.59 -1.94
N HIS A 26 4.07 -1.08 -3.19
CA HIS A 26 3.29 -2.27 -3.51
C HIS A 26 3.75 -2.97 -4.79
N SER A 27 4.70 -3.85 -4.67
CA SER A 27 5.06 -4.79 -5.75
C SER A 27 4.85 -6.25 -5.36
N GLN A 28 4.81 -7.10 -6.37
CA GLN A 28 4.58 -8.54 -6.21
C GLN A 28 5.61 -9.35 -6.97
N ILE A 29 6.13 -10.40 -6.33
CA ILE A 29 7.06 -11.31 -6.95
C ILE A 29 6.41 -12.68 -7.21
N ASP A 30 6.53 -13.19 -8.43
CA ASP A 30 6.15 -14.55 -8.80
C ASP A 30 7.36 -15.49 -8.82
N HIS A 31 7.11 -16.80 -8.92
CA HIS A 31 8.14 -17.84 -8.86
C HIS A 31 9.07 -17.87 -10.08
N PHE A 32 8.70 -17.29 -11.18
CA PHE A 32 9.52 -17.19 -12.40
C PHE A 32 10.40 -15.94 -12.44
N VAL A 33 10.28 -15.04 -11.46
CA VAL A 33 11.13 -13.83 -11.37
C VAL A 33 12.47 -14.19 -10.73
N ASP A 34 13.55 -13.89 -11.41
CA ASP A 34 14.89 -13.96 -10.83
C ASP A 34 15.06 -12.84 -9.79
N ARG A 35 15.27 -13.23 -8.54
CA ARG A 35 15.41 -12.28 -7.44
C ARG A 35 16.72 -11.51 -7.46
N SER A 36 17.76 -12.04 -8.12
CA SER A 36 19.07 -11.37 -8.20
C SER A 36 19.02 -10.04 -8.96
N ILE A 37 18.04 -9.88 -9.88
CA ILE A 37 17.90 -8.65 -10.66
C ILE A 37 17.08 -7.57 -9.97
N ILE A 38 16.36 -7.88 -8.88
CA ILE A 38 15.40 -6.94 -8.25
C ILE A 38 16.12 -5.69 -7.74
N VAL A 39 17.15 -5.86 -6.90
CA VAL A 39 17.88 -4.71 -6.34
C VAL A 39 18.56 -3.88 -7.44
N PRO A 40 19.26 -4.46 -8.42
CA PRO A 40 19.79 -3.72 -9.57
C PRO A 40 18.71 -2.95 -10.36
N LEU A 41 17.49 -3.50 -10.50
CA LEU A 41 16.38 -2.78 -11.16
C LEU A 41 15.85 -1.62 -10.32
N LEU A 42 15.77 -1.78 -9.00
CA LEU A 42 15.41 -0.69 -8.09
C LEU A 42 16.43 0.45 -8.19
N ASP A 43 17.73 0.14 -8.24
CA ASP A 43 18.81 1.12 -8.38
C ASP A 43 18.67 1.88 -9.70
N LYS A 44 18.49 1.14 -10.81
CA LYS A 44 18.30 1.74 -12.14
C LYS A 44 17.07 2.65 -12.21
N ALA A 45 16.01 2.32 -11.47
CA ALA A 45 14.76 3.09 -11.42
C ALA A 45 14.78 4.24 -10.39
N GLY A 46 15.86 4.41 -9.62
CA GLY A 46 15.92 5.39 -8.53
C GLY A 46 14.99 5.06 -7.36
N ILE A 47 14.56 3.80 -7.23
CA ILE A 47 13.68 3.36 -6.14
C ILE A 47 14.53 2.98 -4.95
N ARG A 48 14.37 3.70 -3.84
CA ARG A 48 15.13 3.48 -2.61
C ARG A 48 14.68 2.25 -1.85
N HIS A 49 13.37 1.99 -1.81
CA HIS A 49 12.80 0.90 -1.03
C HIS A 49 11.57 0.30 -1.71
N VAL A 50 11.32 -0.99 -1.51
CA VAL A 50 10.13 -1.68 -2.01
C VAL A 50 9.43 -2.49 -0.91
N ILE A 51 8.11 -2.40 -0.84
CA ILE A 51 7.27 -3.34 -0.09
C ILE A 51 6.85 -4.46 -1.07
N LEU A 52 7.33 -5.67 -0.81
CA LEU A 52 7.24 -6.78 -1.74
C LEU A 52 6.41 -7.93 -1.19
N SER A 53 5.29 -8.22 -1.83
CA SER A 53 4.45 -9.37 -1.51
C SER A 53 4.68 -10.55 -2.46
N THR A 54 4.13 -11.72 -2.12
CA THR A 54 4.29 -12.92 -2.94
C THR A 54 3.08 -13.19 -3.83
N ARG A 55 3.38 -13.70 -5.03
CA ARG A 55 2.38 -14.17 -5.99
C ARG A 55 2.69 -15.63 -6.39
N GLY A 56 1.71 -16.30 -7.02
CA GLY A 56 1.91 -17.64 -7.56
C GLY A 56 2.39 -18.65 -6.50
N LYS A 57 3.50 -19.32 -6.80
CA LYS A 57 4.06 -20.40 -5.97
C LYS A 57 5.14 -19.95 -4.97
N VAL A 58 5.43 -18.63 -4.89
CA VAL A 58 6.43 -18.12 -3.93
C VAL A 58 5.92 -18.32 -2.50
N LYS A 59 6.73 -18.96 -1.68
CA LYS A 59 6.40 -19.26 -0.28
C LYS A 59 6.75 -18.08 0.65
N PRO A 60 6.05 -17.90 1.78
CA PRO A 60 6.35 -16.85 2.76
C PRO A 60 7.82 -16.80 3.19
N ALA A 61 8.43 -17.94 3.52
CA ALA A 61 9.84 -18.01 3.93
C ALA A 61 10.83 -17.56 2.84
N GLN A 62 10.45 -17.65 1.56
CA GLN A 62 11.33 -17.21 0.47
C GLN A 62 11.38 -15.69 0.37
N ILE A 63 10.26 -14.99 0.65
CA ILE A 63 10.24 -13.53 0.59
C ILE A 63 10.85 -12.91 1.85
N THR A 64 10.58 -13.46 3.04
CA THR A 64 11.21 -12.98 4.28
C THR A 64 12.72 -13.23 4.27
N GLY A 65 13.18 -14.38 3.74
CA GLY A 65 14.60 -14.65 3.58
C GLY A 65 15.28 -13.77 2.51
N PHE A 66 14.55 -13.33 1.49
CA PHE A 66 15.06 -12.36 0.52
C PHE A 66 15.13 -10.95 1.12
N ALA A 67 14.11 -10.49 1.82
CA ALA A 67 14.11 -9.23 2.51
C ALA A 67 15.22 -9.13 3.57
N ALA A 68 15.45 -10.21 4.32
CA ALA A 68 16.54 -10.28 5.32
C ALA A 68 17.95 -10.09 4.74
N LYS A 69 18.15 -10.37 3.44
CA LYS A 69 19.42 -10.11 2.74
C LYS A 69 19.56 -8.65 2.28
N HIS A 70 18.46 -7.91 2.24
CA HIS A 70 18.39 -6.54 1.75
C HIS A 70 17.49 -5.68 2.66
N PRO A 71 17.78 -5.58 3.97
CA PRO A 71 16.86 -4.99 4.95
C PRO A 71 16.57 -3.50 4.69
N ASP A 72 17.54 -2.76 4.13
CA ASP A 72 17.39 -1.34 3.81
C ASP A 72 16.67 -1.10 2.49
N ARG A 73 16.39 -2.14 1.71
CA ARG A 73 15.84 -2.06 0.36
C ARG A 73 14.48 -2.75 0.22
N ILE A 74 14.19 -3.75 1.04
CA ILE A 74 13.03 -4.63 0.84
C ILE A 74 12.32 -4.88 2.16
N THR A 75 11.03 -4.57 2.21
CA THR A 75 10.11 -5.02 3.25
C THR A 75 9.25 -6.14 2.71
N ALA A 76 9.29 -7.32 3.34
CA ALA A 76 8.38 -8.40 2.97
C ALA A 76 6.97 -8.14 3.50
N ALA A 77 5.97 -8.33 2.64
CA ALA A 77 4.57 -8.20 3.01
C ALA A 77 3.86 -9.55 3.13
N VAL A 78 2.95 -9.64 4.11
CA VAL A 78 2.07 -10.80 4.31
C VAL A 78 1.13 -10.95 3.13
N ARG A 79 1.04 -12.14 2.57
CA ARG A 79 0.09 -12.44 1.49
C ARG A 79 -1.31 -12.69 2.05
N THR A 80 -2.27 -11.88 1.65
CA THR A 80 -3.67 -11.93 2.12
C THR A 80 -4.66 -12.32 1.03
N LYS A 81 -4.21 -12.50 -0.21
CA LYS A 81 -5.07 -12.77 -1.38
C LYS A 81 -5.05 -14.22 -1.87
N GLY A 82 -5.93 -14.54 -2.80
CA GLY A 82 -6.06 -15.83 -3.46
C GLY A 82 -7.37 -16.55 -3.12
N GLY A 83 -7.61 -17.71 -3.73
CA GLY A 83 -8.91 -18.39 -3.67
C GLY A 83 -9.42 -18.77 -2.26
N SER A 84 -8.53 -18.88 -1.27
CA SER A 84 -8.97 -19.11 0.12
C SER A 84 -9.50 -17.83 0.78
N TYR A 85 -8.94 -16.68 0.43
CA TYR A 85 -9.44 -15.36 0.83
C TYR A 85 -10.77 -15.07 0.15
N THR A 86 -10.79 -15.10 -1.19
CA THR A 86 -11.99 -14.81 -2.00
C THR A 86 -13.21 -15.63 -1.58
N LYS A 87 -13.00 -16.93 -1.32
CA LYS A 87 -14.07 -17.88 -0.95
C LYS A 87 -14.28 -18.01 0.55
N ASN A 88 -13.71 -17.11 1.36
CA ASN A 88 -13.80 -17.11 2.82
C ASN A 88 -13.56 -18.48 3.48
N LYS A 89 -12.53 -19.21 3.03
CA LYS A 89 -12.25 -20.56 3.53
C LYS A 89 -11.44 -20.53 4.84
N PRO A 90 -11.64 -21.51 5.75
CA PRO A 90 -10.84 -21.63 6.98
C PRO A 90 -9.32 -21.64 6.76
N ARG A 91 -8.88 -22.12 5.59
CA ARG A 91 -7.47 -22.10 5.19
C ARG A 91 -6.87 -20.69 5.15
N TYR A 92 -7.66 -19.66 4.80
CA TYR A 92 -7.19 -18.27 4.81
C TYR A 92 -6.73 -17.88 6.23
N TYR A 93 -7.58 -18.06 7.22
CA TYR A 93 -7.29 -17.69 8.62
C TYR A 93 -6.11 -18.46 9.19
N LYS A 94 -6.02 -19.77 8.90
CA LYS A 94 -4.90 -20.61 9.30
C LYS A 94 -3.57 -20.12 8.67
N THR A 95 -3.58 -19.75 7.40
CA THR A 95 -2.41 -19.29 6.69
C THR A 95 -1.98 -17.90 7.18
N LEU A 96 -2.93 -16.99 7.38
CA LEU A 96 -2.68 -15.66 7.93
C LEU A 96 -2.05 -15.76 9.32
N LYS A 97 -2.66 -16.55 10.23
CA LYS A 97 -2.10 -16.79 11.58
C LYS A 97 -0.66 -17.30 11.53
N LYS A 98 -0.34 -18.24 10.61
CA LYS A 98 1.03 -18.74 10.44
C LYS A 98 2.00 -17.63 9.99
N GLN A 99 1.61 -16.80 9.02
CA GLN A 99 2.44 -15.70 8.55
C GLN A 99 2.65 -14.64 9.63
N LEU A 100 1.62 -14.29 10.40
CA LEU A 100 1.72 -13.36 11.53
C LEU A 100 2.67 -13.84 12.63
N ALA A 101 2.83 -15.16 12.78
CA ALA A 101 3.77 -15.75 13.72
C ALA A 101 5.21 -15.87 13.18
N MET A 102 5.41 -15.65 11.87
CA MET A 102 6.75 -15.71 11.25
C MET A 102 7.48 -14.37 11.42
N PRO A 103 8.79 -14.38 11.67
CA PRO A 103 9.62 -13.18 11.64
C PRO A 103 9.85 -12.69 10.19
N GLY A 104 10.27 -11.42 10.07
CA GLY A 104 10.75 -10.86 8.82
C GLY A 104 9.68 -10.26 7.90
N PHE A 105 8.41 -10.21 8.30
CA PHE A 105 7.39 -9.39 7.65
C PHE A 105 7.35 -8.00 8.28
N GLY A 106 7.01 -6.98 7.47
CA GLY A 106 6.89 -5.59 7.88
C GLY A 106 5.67 -4.87 7.29
N ALA A 107 4.80 -5.55 6.55
CA ALA A 107 3.59 -4.95 5.97
C ALA A 107 2.49 -6.00 5.77
N MET A 108 1.25 -5.54 5.74
CA MET A 108 0.07 -6.33 5.37
C MET A 108 -0.39 -5.89 3.98
N ALA A 109 -0.06 -6.68 2.94
CA ALA A 109 -0.37 -6.33 1.54
C ALA A 109 -0.49 -7.59 0.66
N GLU A 110 -1.37 -7.62 -0.24
CA GLU A 110 -2.43 -6.71 -0.65
C GLU A 110 -3.75 -7.27 -0.12
N VAL A 111 -4.52 -6.48 0.62
CA VAL A 111 -5.86 -6.89 1.08
C VAL A 111 -6.87 -6.43 0.03
N ILE A 112 -7.42 -7.37 -0.74
CA ILE A 112 -8.41 -7.05 -1.76
C ILE A 112 -9.76 -6.84 -1.08
N MET A 113 -10.25 -5.60 -1.11
CA MET A 113 -11.59 -5.25 -0.67
C MET A 113 -12.53 -5.09 -1.86
N TRP A 114 -12.05 -4.48 -2.94
CA TRP A 114 -12.80 -4.38 -4.17
C TRP A 114 -11.86 -4.44 -5.38
N HIS A 115 -12.05 -5.47 -6.18
CA HIS A 115 -11.35 -5.66 -7.45
C HIS A 115 -12.40 -5.75 -8.54
N ALA A 116 -12.39 -4.82 -9.49
CA ALA A 116 -13.32 -4.80 -10.61
C ALA A 116 -13.13 -6.01 -11.53
N GLN A 117 -14.17 -6.39 -12.22
CA GLN A 117 -14.09 -7.38 -13.27
C GLN A 117 -13.17 -6.89 -14.40
N LYS A 118 -12.24 -7.73 -14.82
CA LYS A 118 -11.29 -7.43 -15.91
C LYS A 118 -11.51 -8.41 -17.08
N GLY A 119 -12.54 -8.12 -17.87
CA GLY A 119 -12.95 -8.97 -18.97
C GLY A 119 -13.19 -10.41 -18.50
N ASN A 120 -12.65 -11.41 -19.23
CA ASN A 120 -12.74 -12.82 -18.86
C ASN A 120 -11.59 -13.30 -17.95
N LEU A 121 -10.65 -12.42 -17.60
CA LEU A 121 -9.41 -12.78 -16.89
C LEU A 121 -9.58 -12.83 -15.37
N ALA A 122 -10.43 -11.98 -14.81
CA ALA A 122 -10.67 -11.94 -13.38
C ALA A 122 -12.11 -11.51 -13.09
N PRO A 123 -12.88 -12.31 -12.32
CA PRO A 123 -14.21 -11.89 -11.88
C PRO A 123 -14.09 -10.76 -10.84
N GLU A 124 -15.16 -9.98 -10.72
CA GLU A 124 -15.28 -9.01 -9.63
C GLU A 124 -15.16 -9.70 -8.27
N GLN A 125 -14.48 -9.04 -7.34
CA GLN A 125 -14.36 -9.46 -5.95
C GLN A 125 -14.70 -8.28 -5.05
N VAL A 126 -15.78 -8.41 -4.27
CA VAL A 126 -16.16 -7.42 -3.27
C VAL A 126 -16.09 -8.05 -1.90
N VAL A 127 -15.30 -7.46 -1.02
CA VAL A 127 -15.14 -7.84 0.39
C VAL A 127 -15.21 -6.56 1.21
N ALA A 128 -16.34 -6.36 1.89
CA ALA A 128 -16.57 -5.13 2.62
C ALA A 128 -15.50 -4.88 3.71
N PRO A 129 -15.21 -3.62 4.06
CA PRO A 129 -14.25 -3.27 5.12
C PRO A 129 -14.56 -3.93 6.47
N ASP A 130 -15.84 -4.14 6.77
CA ASP A 130 -16.33 -4.80 7.99
C ASP A 130 -16.38 -6.34 7.90
N ASP A 131 -16.00 -6.94 6.77
CA ASP A 131 -15.93 -8.39 6.62
C ASP A 131 -14.86 -9.00 7.54
N LYS A 132 -15.16 -10.16 8.12
CA LYS A 132 -14.25 -10.88 9.03
C LYS A 132 -12.85 -11.09 8.44
N ARG A 133 -12.73 -11.33 7.12
CA ARG A 133 -11.43 -11.53 6.45
C ARG A 133 -10.56 -10.29 6.53
N VAL A 134 -11.15 -9.12 6.32
CA VAL A 134 -10.50 -7.81 6.39
C VAL A 134 -10.15 -7.49 7.83
N GLN A 135 -11.11 -7.65 8.74
CA GLN A 135 -10.94 -7.29 10.16
C GLN A 135 -9.85 -8.12 10.85
N VAL A 136 -9.72 -9.41 10.53
CA VAL A 136 -8.64 -10.25 11.09
C VAL A 136 -7.27 -9.85 10.53
N ALA A 137 -7.19 -9.48 9.25
CA ALA A 137 -5.96 -8.98 8.65
C ALA A 137 -5.58 -7.61 9.24
N LEU A 138 -6.55 -6.68 9.36
CA LEU A 138 -6.35 -5.37 9.97
C LEU A 138 -5.88 -5.48 11.42
N LYS A 139 -6.55 -6.31 12.22
CA LYS A 139 -6.09 -6.56 13.58
C LYS A 139 -4.64 -7.06 13.61
N GLY A 140 -4.29 -7.98 12.74
CA GLY A 140 -2.91 -8.47 12.63
C GLY A 140 -1.91 -7.37 12.27
N ALA A 141 -2.27 -6.46 11.37
CA ALA A 141 -1.45 -5.31 11.01
C ALA A 141 -1.27 -4.34 12.19
N ILE A 142 -2.36 -4.01 12.89
CA ILE A 142 -2.35 -3.12 14.06
C ILE A 142 -1.47 -3.72 15.17
N ASP A 143 -1.68 -4.99 15.53
CA ASP A 143 -0.93 -5.67 16.59
C ASP A 143 0.60 -5.70 16.30
N LYS A 144 0.99 -5.59 15.03
CA LYS A 144 2.38 -5.59 14.58
C LYS A 144 2.94 -4.20 14.25
N GLY A 145 2.12 -3.15 14.24
CA GLY A 145 2.51 -1.82 13.78
C GLY A 145 2.86 -1.75 12.28
N TRP A 146 2.26 -2.62 11.46
CA TRP A 146 2.54 -2.71 10.02
C TRP A 146 1.54 -1.90 9.20
N PRO A 147 1.96 -1.21 8.12
CA PRO A 147 1.02 -0.55 7.23
C PRO A 147 0.01 -1.56 6.65
N PHE A 148 -1.23 -1.10 6.49
CA PHE A 148 -2.33 -1.87 5.93
C PHE A 148 -2.62 -1.39 4.51
N ILE A 149 -2.18 -2.18 3.52
CA ILE A 149 -2.24 -1.80 2.10
C ILE A 149 -3.41 -2.53 1.45
N VAL A 150 -4.36 -1.76 0.92
CA VAL A 150 -5.64 -2.26 0.42
C VAL A 150 -5.83 -1.97 -1.06
N HIS A 151 -6.52 -2.88 -1.73
CA HIS A 151 -6.93 -2.76 -3.12
C HIS A 151 -8.42 -2.47 -3.16
N ILE A 152 -8.77 -1.26 -3.61
CA ILE A 152 -10.15 -0.83 -3.82
C ILE A 152 -10.22 -0.11 -5.17
N GLU A 153 -11.21 -0.46 -6.00
CA GLU A 153 -11.43 0.13 -7.32
C GLU A 153 -12.82 0.78 -7.35
N PHE A 154 -12.97 1.95 -6.72
CA PHE A 154 -14.24 2.65 -6.57
C PHE A 154 -14.92 3.00 -7.89
N ALA A 155 -14.18 3.28 -8.95
CA ALA A 155 -14.73 3.62 -10.26
C ALA A 155 -15.53 2.49 -10.93
N ALA A 156 -15.46 1.27 -10.39
CA ALA A 156 -16.05 0.09 -11.00
C ALA A 156 -17.52 -0.10 -10.66
N SER A 157 -18.14 0.68 -9.75
CA SER A 157 -19.44 0.31 -9.22
C SER A 157 -20.37 1.47 -8.83
N LEU A 158 -21.68 1.21 -9.04
CA LEU A 158 -22.77 2.03 -8.56
C LEU A 158 -22.95 2.03 -7.03
N SER A 159 -22.33 1.09 -6.30
CA SER A 159 -22.40 0.99 -4.84
C SER A 159 -21.17 1.61 -4.14
N ALA A 160 -20.37 2.41 -4.85
CA ALA A 160 -19.16 3.05 -4.33
C ALA A 160 -19.42 3.87 -3.06
N GLU A 161 -20.52 4.60 -2.98
CA GLU A 161 -20.86 5.44 -1.82
C GLU A 161 -21.00 4.61 -0.53
N THR A 162 -21.80 3.55 -0.54
CA THR A 162 -21.97 2.68 0.64
C THR A 162 -20.64 2.04 1.08
N PHE A 163 -19.81 1.67 0.10
CA PHE A 163 -18.49 1.10 0.39
C PHE A 163 -17.55 2.15 0.98
N MET A 164 -17.57 3.38 0.46
CA MET A 164 -16.79 4.51 0.95
C MET A 164 -17.15 4.83 2.42
N ILE A 165 -18.44 4.87 2.77
CA ILE A 165 -18.89 5.07 4.16
C ILE A 165 -18.23 4.03 5.10
N LYS A 166 -18.23 2.76 4.72
CA LYS A 166 -17.61 1.69 5.53
C LYS A 166 -16.08 1.83 5.59
N MET A 167 -15.46 2.23 4.51
CA MET A 167 -14.01 2.47 4.47
C MET A 167 -13.63 3.63 5.40
N GLU A 168 -14.33 4.77 5.29
CA GLU A 168 -14.06 5.92 6.15
C GLU A 168 -14.31 5.61 7.64
N ALA A 169 -15.33 4.82 7.96
CA ALA A 169 -15.56 4.35 9.32
C ALA A 169 -14.40 3.49 9.85
N MET A 170 -13.80 2.66 8.99
CA MET A 170 -12.60 1.88 9.34
C MET A 170 -11.39 2.79 9.58
N LEU A 171 -11.15 3.80 8.74
CA LEU A 171 -10.06 4.76 8.89
C LEU A 171 -10.21 5.57 10.19
N ALA A 172 -11.42 6.10 10.45
CA ALA A 172 -11.71 6.90 11.63
C ALA A 172 -11.60 6.11 12.95
N LYS A 173 -11.88 4.81 12.91
CA LYS A 173 -11.73 3.91 14.07
C LYS A 173 -10.26 3.68 14.46
N HIS A 174 -9.32 3.87 13.56
CA HIS A 174 -7.90 3.58 13.76
C HIS A 174 -7.04 4.77 13.29
N PRO A 175 -7.19 5.97 13.89
CA PRO A 175 -6.61 7.22 13.38
C PRO A 175 -5.07 7.23 13.34
N ASP A 176 -4.42 6.45 14.20
CA ASP A 176 -2.95 6.37 14.27
C ASP A 176 -2.36 5.23 13.43
N HIS A 177 -3.21 4.45 12.75
CA HIS A 177 -2.74 3.31 11.96
C HIS A 177 -2.64 3.68 10.47
N PRO A 178 -1.49 3.45 9.79
CA PRO A 178 -1.32 3.83 8.39
C PRO A 178 -2.07 2.88 7.44
N PHE A 179 -2.93 3.46 6.61
CA PHE A 179 -3.63 2.80 5.52
C PHE A 179 -3.13 3.31 4.17
N ALA A 180 -2.96 2.44 3.19
CA ALA A 180 -2.58 2.85 1.85
C ALA A 180 -3.52 2.26 0.79
N LEU A 181 -4.05 3.12 -0.09
CA LEU A 181 -4.90 2.71 -1.21
C LEU A 181 -4.08 2.53 -2.48
N ILE A 182 -4.11 1.31 -3.03
CA ILE A 182 -3.50 0.99 -4.31
C ILE A 182 -4.31 1.66 -5.44
N HIS A 183 -3.64 2.07 -6.51
CA HIS A 183 -4.24 2.72 -7.69
C HIS A 183 -5.02 4.00 -7.35
N MET A 184 -4.62 4.71 -6.28
CA MET A 184 -5.36 5.86 -5.75
C MET A 184 -6.85 5.57 -5.51
N GLY A 185 -7.23 4.29 -5.29
CA GLY A 185 -8.62 3.86 -5.19
C GLY A 185 -9.44 4.05 -6.47
N GLN A 186 -8.84 4.48 -7.58
CA GLN A 186 -9.51 4.97 -8.80
C GLN A 186 -10.50 6.12 -8.52
N LEU A 187 -10.16 6.97 -7.58
CA LEU A 187 -10.95 8.12 -7.19
C LEU A 187 -10.59 9.36 -8.03
N GLU A 188 -11.55 10.26 -8.19
CA GLU A 188 -11.33 11.58 -8.77
C GLU A 188 -10.53 12.48 -7.82
N ALA A 189 -9.89 13.52 -8.35
CA ALA A 189 -8.99 14.40 -7.60
C ALA A 189 -9.67 15.08 -6.39
N GLU A 190 -10.92 15.48 -6.55
CA GLU A 190 -11.72 16.09 -5.48
C GLU A 190 -11.93 15.15 -4.30
N GLU A 191 -12.21 13.88 -4.60
CA GLU A 191 -12.43 12.85 -3.57
C GLU A 191 -11.13 12.48 -2.86
N VAL A 192 -10.02 12.37 -3.61
CA VAL A 192 -8.67 12.20 -3.03
C VAL A 192 -8.34 13.34 -2.08
N THR A 193 -8.57 14.59 -2.51
CA THR A 193 -8.33 15.80 -1.70
C THR A 193 -9.17 15.78 -0.42
N ARG A 194 -10.47 15.46 -0.54
CA ARG A 194 -11.40 15.35 0.59
C ARG A 194 -10.93 14.32 1.61
N LEU A 195 -10.54 13.13 1.15
CA LEU A 195 -10.09 12.04 2.02
C LEU A 195 -8.77 12.36 2.72
N LEU A 196 -7.80 12.97 2.02
CA LEU A 196 -6.53 13.38 2.62
C LEU A 196 -6.71 14.47 3.67
N ALA A 197 -7.64 15.41 3.45
CA ALA A 197 -7.95 16.45 4.43
C ALA A 197 -8.62 15.86 5.69
N LYS A 198 -9.41 14.80 5.54
CA LYS A 198 -10.19 14.19 6.62
C LYS A 198 -9.43 13.12 7.41
N HIS A 199 -8.56 12.35 6.74
CA HIS A 199 -7.90 11.16 7.29
C HIS A 199 -6.38 11.25 7.18
N GLN A 200 -5.71 11.72 8.24
CA GLN A 200 -4.25 11.89 8.29
C GLN A 200 -3.48 10.56 8.23
N ASN A 201 -4.16 9.45 8.46
CA ASN A 201 -3.63 8.09 8.43
C ASN A 201 -3.81 7.40 7.06
N LEU A 202 -4.31 8.11 6.06
CA LEU A 202 -4.52 7.59 4.70
C LEU A 202 -3.41 8.05 3.76
N TYR A 203 -2.91 7.11 2.98
CA TYR A 203 -1.91 7.31 1.92
C TYR A 203 -2.44 6.77 0.60
N PHE A 204 -2.03 7.37 -0.51
CA PHE A 204 -2.37 6.90 -1.85
C PHE A 204 -1.13 6.40 -2.59
N LEU A 205 -1.26 5.25 -3.24
CA LEU A 205 -0.23 4.67 -4.09
C LEU A 205 -0.57 4.94 -5.56
N THR A 206 0.34 5.64 -6.25
CA THR A 206 0.15 6.11 -7.63
C THR A 206 0.47 5.06 -8.69
N SER A 207 0.21 3.79 -8.43
CA SER A 207 0.50 2.73 -9.39
C SER A 207 -0.41 2.78 -10.63
N VAL A 208 0.18 2.60 -11.82
CA VAL A 208 -0.46 2.81 -13.14
C VAL A 208 -0.96 1.51 -13.77
N SER A 209 -1.11 0.44 -13.02
CA SER A 209 -1.49 -0.86 -13.58
C SER A 209 -2.94 -0.98 -14.04
N ASN A 210 -3.73 0.11 -13.96
CA ASN A 210 -5.14 0.09 -14.34
C ASN A 210 -5.37 0.78 -15.69
N PRO A 211 -6.06 0.12 -16.66
CA PRO A 211 -6.43 0.71 -17.93
C PRO A 211 -7.24 2.02 -17.81
N THR A 212 -7.98 2.20 -16.72
CA THR A 212 -8.74 3.43 -16.47
C THR A 212 -7.80 4.61 -16.22
N ILE A 213 -6.72 4.42 -15.45
CA ILE A 213 -5.72 5.46 -15.20
C ILE A 213 -4.94 5.77 -16.49
N THR A 214 -4.63 4.75 -17.32
CA THR A 214 -3.99 4.98 -18.63
C THR A 214 -4.86 5.83 -19.57
N LYS A 215 -6.16 5.74 -19.44
CA LYS A 215 -7.12 6.56 -20.21
C LYS A 215 -7.10 8.02 -19.75
N PHE A 216 -6.81 8.28 -18.48
CA PHE A 216 -6.69 9.63 -17.90
C PHE A 216 -5.25 10.16 -17.91
N SER A 217 -4.23 9.33 -18.09
CA SER A 217 -2.81 9.74 -18.12
C SER A 217 -2.41 10.57 -19.35
N ASN A 218 -3.32 10.73 -20.31
CA ASN A 218 -3.15 11.70 -21.39
C ASN A 218 -3.56 13.13 -21.00
N GLN A 219 -3.99 13.34 -19.74
CA GLN A 219 -4.20 14.68 -19.19
C GLN A 219 -2.97 15.06 -18.36
N PRO A 220 -2.36 16.23 -18.60
CA PRO A 220 -1.28 16.71 -17.74
C PRO A 220 -1.80 16.91 -16.33
N TRP A 221 -1.07 16.39 -15.36
CA TRP A 221 -1.29 16.60 -13.92
C TRP A 221 -1.01 18.05 -13.55
#